data_4a1d8c49c0c6260f5b43a3f9b95ff160
#
_entry.id   4a1d8c49c0c6260f5b43a3f9b95ff160
#
_cell.length_a   1.000
_cell.length_b   1.000
_cell.length_c   1.000
_cell.angle_alpha   90.00
_cell.angle_beta   90.00
_cell.angle_gamma   90.00
#
_symmetry.space_group_name_H-M   'P 1'
#
loop_
_entity.id
_entity.type
_entity.pdbx_description
1 polymer ?
#
loop_
_entity_poly.entity_id
_entity_poly.type
_entity_poly.pdbx_seq_one_letter_code
_entity_poly.pdbx_strand_id
1 'polypeptide(L)'
;MDDAARRPEATGDEPPVPASNVTEIRRAEPKAPPAQPAPVAKAPETAASAPAVAADTAPAAKPRNLKRKLLFAALPVALIAGGYWYVVGGQVMSTDNAYVQADIVGVSTDVAGIVSAVDVRDNQQVKAGDVLFKLDDAQFRYALDRADAQIGNVRNDLESQKATYKAMQSQIAQARSDIDFYQTAFKRQQDLATKSIASQATYDSAKHDLDGAAQKLAQLQSQLISLAANLNGNPDAPIEDHPRYKDAVAARAEAARQLDHTVVKASMDGIVTNVPSLQKGQYLADATVAFSLVSSDHVWIQANPKETELTWVRPGQKATVYVDTYPGAEWTGTIDSISPASAASFSLLPAQNTSGNWVKVVQRIAMRVKIETPQGKPQLRAGMSVVLDVDTGRARGLPTFITDLFGKTETHHV
;
A
#
# COMPACT_ATOMS: atom_id res chain seq x y z
N MET A 1 60.29 -14.19 27.61
CA MET A 1 59.92 -13.53 28.84
C MET A 1 58.47 -13.08 28.56
N ASP A 2 57.54 -13.98 28.60
CA ASP A 2 56.71 -14.50 29.69
C ASP A 2 56.08 -13.34 30.49
N ASP A 3 54.84 -13.06 30.20
CA ASP A 3 53.85 -13.01 31.25
C ASP A 3 52.44 -13.36 30.72
N ALA A 4 51.84 -14.25 31.46
CA ALA A 4 50.71 -15.06 31.09
C ALA A 4 49.38 -14.37 31.43
N ALA A 5 48.39 -14.70 30.60
CA ALA A 5 46.97 -14.52 30.76
C ALA A 5 46.44 -14.84 32.19
N ARG A 6 45.56 -14.00 32.72
CA ARG A 6 44.56 -14.36 33.73
C ARG A 6 43.18 -13.95 33.20
N ARG A 7 42.40 -14.95 32.85
CA ARG A 7 40.91 -14.87 32.77
C ARG A 7 40.37 -14.79 34.19
N PRO A 8 39.37 -13.96 34.48
CA PRO A 8 38.53 -14.16 35.67
C PRO A 8 37.38 -15.12 35.30
N GLU A 9 37.25 -16.16 36.11
CA GLU A 9 36.09 -17.07 36.19
C GLU A 9 34.84 -16.26 36.59
N ALA A 10 33.79 -16.34 35.78
CA ALA A 10 32.46 -15.88 36.14
C ALA A 10 31.79 -16.98 36.98
N THR A 11 31.67 -16.76 38.25
CA THR A 11 30.75 -17.50 39.14
C THR A 11 29.34 -17.06 38.79
N GLY A 12 28.56 -18.03 38.24
CA GLY A 12 27.14 -17.89 38.05
C GLY A 12 26.40 -17.90 39.37
N ASP A 13 25.57 -16.91 39.57
CA ASP A 13 24.52 -16.90 40.56
C ASP A 13 23.23 -16.62 39.80
N GLU A 14 22.56 -17.73 39.38
CA GLU A 14 21.28 -17.73 38.69
C GLU A 14 20.19 -17.83 39.75
N PRO A 15 19.27 -16.89 39.88
CA PRO A 15 18.18 -16.97 40.84
C PRO A 15 17.19 -18.09 40.42
N PRO A 16 16.61 -18.87 41.34
CA PRO A 16 15.75 -19.96 41.05
C PRO A 16 14.43 -19.51 40.40
N VAL A 17 14.12 -20.13 39.28
CA VAL A 17 12.83 -20.01 38.56
C VAL A 17 11.72 -20.60 39.45
N PRO A 18 10.63 -19.90 39.75
CA PRO A 18 9.52 -20.49 40.49
C PRO A 18 8.84 -21.56 39.65
N ALA A 19 8.68 -22.74 40.25
CA ALA A 19 7.97 -23.87 39.70
C ALA A 19 6.54 -23.49 39.28
N SER A 20 6.26 -23.56 37.99
CA SER A 20 4.91 -23.46 37.46
C SER A 20 4.09 -24.67 37.90
N ASN A 21 3.04 -24.45 38.69
CA ASN A 21 2.01 -25.42 38.98
C ASN A 21 1.30 -25.84 37.69
N VAL A 22 1.70 -26.95 37.13
CA VAL A 22 0.94 -27.65 36.09
C VAL A 22 -0.24 -28.32 36.81
N THR A 23 -1.39 -27.67 36.81
CA THR A 23 -2.66 -28.30 37.14
C THR A 23 -3.04 -29.22 35.99
N GLU A 24 -2.92 -30.51 36.22
CA GLU A 24 -3.42 -31.58 35.34
C GLU A 24 -4.93 -31.35 35.08
N ILE A 25 -5.28 -30.83 33.92
CA ILE A 25 -6.66 -30.82 33.45
C ILE A 25 -7.01 -32.25 33.05
N ARG A 26 -7.65 -32.94 33.94
CA ARG A 26 -8.27 -34.24 33.73
C ARG A 26 -9.25 -34.12 32.56
N ARG A 27 -8.90 -34.75 31.46
CA ARG A 27 -9.70 -34.82 30.22
C ARG A 27 -10.98 -35.58 30.57
N ALA A 28 -12.10 -34.89 30.65
CA ALA A 28 -13.42 -35.49 30.76
C ALA A 28 -13.74 -36.22 29.45
N GLU A 29 -14.00 -37.51 29.52
CA GLU A 29 -14.52 -38.31 28.43
C GLU A 29 -15.87 -37.76 27.95
N PRO A 30 -16.12 -37.72 26.65
CA PRO A 30 -17.42 -37.31 26.13
C PRO A 30 -18.48 -38.38 26.43
N LYS A 31 -19.46 -38.01 27.25
CA LYS A 31 -20.66 -38.77 27.54
C LYS A 31 -21.46 -38.96 26.26
N ALA A 32 -21.67 -40.23 25.87
CA ALA A 32 -22.51 -40.61 24.74
C ALA A 32 -23.93 -40.04 24.86
N PRO A 33 -24.57 -39.64 23.75
CA PRO A 33 -25.96 -39.18 23.75
C PRO A 33 -26.91 -40.35 24.01
N PRO A 34 -28.05 -40.13 24.73
CA PRO A 34 -29.01 -41.16 25.05
C PRO A 34 -29.68 -41.70 23.79
N ALA A 35 -29.78 -43.02 23.73
CA ALA A 35 -30.43 -43.78 22.68
C ALA A 35 -31.92 -43.40 22.56
N GLN A 36 -32.37 -43.13 21.34
CA GLN A 36 -33.79 -43.05 21.00
C GLN A 36 -34.43 -44.44 21.09
N PRO A 37 -35.64 -44.56 21.64
CA PRO A 37 -36.32 -45.85 21.69
C PRO A 37 -36.84 -46.27 20.30
N ALA A 38 -36.60 -47.48 19.92
CA ALA A 38 -37.08 -48.13 18.70
C ALA A 38 -38.61 -48.22 18.65
N PRO A 39 -39.24 -48.15 17.49
CA PRO A 39 -40.68 -48.32 17.36
C PRO A 39 -41.07 -49.78 17.54
N VAL A 40 -41.99 -50.01 18.41
CA VAL A 40 -42.60 -51.28 18.70
C VAL A 40 -43.41 -51.78 17.49
N ALA A 41 -43.04 -52.96 17.01
CA ALA A 41 -43.82 -53.70 16.02
C ALA A 41 -45.11 -54.23 16.65
N LYS A 42 -46.26 -53.94 16.07
CA LYS A 42 -47.54 -54.60 16.41
C LYS A 42 -47.81 -55.68 15.39
N ALA A 43 -47.79 -56.88 15.88
CA ALA A 43 -48.17 -58.11 15.14
C ALA A 43 -49.70 -58.20 14.87
N PRO A 44 -50.07 -59.06 13.98
CA PRO A 44 -51.39 -59.02 13.34
C PRO A 44 -52.43 -59.87 14.12
N GLU A 45 -53.65 -59.43 14.10
CA GLU A 45 -54.77 -60.26 14.55
C GLU A 45 -55.70 -60.59 13.36
N THR A 46 -56.01 -61.84 13.37
CA THR A 46 -56.60 -62.70 12.34
C THR A 46 -58.12 -62.72 12.48
N ALA A 47 -58.76 -62.84 11.34
CA ALA A 47 -59.95 -63.56 10.94
C ALA A 47 -61.32 -63.15 11.49
N ALA A 48 -62.22 -63.00 10.65
CA ALA A 48 -63.24 -64.03 10.26
C ALA A 48 -64.49 -63.40 9.68
N SER A 49 -64.87 -64.01 8.61
CA SER A 49 -66.19 -64.43 8.09
C SER A 49 -67.12 -63.39 7.42
N ALA A 50 -67.32 -63.76 6.18
CA ALA A 50 -68.46 -63.37 5.33
C ALA A 50 -69.81 -63.95 5.92
N PRO A 51 -70.97 -63.57 5.43
CA PRO A 51 -71.41 -63.93 4.06
C PRO A 51 -72.28 -62.86 3.32
N ALA A 52 -72.23 -62.97 2.03
CA ALA A 52 -73.18 -62.99 0.93
C ALA A 52 -74.47 -62.17 0.96
N VAL A 53 -74.83 -61.57 -0.12
CA VAL A 53 -75.84 -61.83 -1.14
C VAL A 53 -76.41 -60.52 -1.77
N ALA A 54 -76.56 -60.62 -3.07
CA ALA A 54 -77.50 -59.99 -4.03
C ALA A 54 -77.16 -58.57 -4.51
N ALA A 55 -76.70 -58.48 -5.74
CA ALA A 55 -77.45 -58.30 -7.00
C ALA A 55 -78.20 -56.95 -7.06
N ASP A 56 -77.85 -56.10 -7.92
CA ASP A 56 -78.37 -55.89 -9.21
C ASP A 56 -78.14 -54.43 -9.71
N THR A 57 -78.09 -54.31 -11.03
CA THR A 57 -78.30 -53.15 -11.88
C THR A 57 -77.12 -52.15 -12.03
N ALA A 58 -76.46 -52.34 -13.19
CA ALA A 58 -75.77 -51.25 -13.84
C ALA A 58 -76.78 -50.21 -14.41
N PRO A 59 -76.33 -48.99 -14.57
CA PRO A 59 -76.33 -48.44 -15.93
C PRO A 59 -75.09 -47.59 -16.25
N ALA A 60 -74.71 -47.80 -17.51
CA ALA A 60 -74.10 -46.86 -18.45
C ALA A 60 -72.88 -46.03 -18.04
N ALA A 61 -71.75 -46.50 -18.42
CA ALA A 61 -70.53 -45.74 -18.52
C ALA A 61 -70.63 -44.60 -19.54
N LYS A 62 -70.46 -43.33 -19.04
CA LYS A 62 -70.15 -42.19 -19.90
C LYS A 62 -68.65 -42.06 -20.03
N PRO A 63 -68.05 -41.62 -21.16
CA PRO A 63 -66.63 -41.74 -21.44
C PRO A 63 -65.80 -40.77 -20.68
N ARG A 64 -65.14 -41.28 -19.62
CA ARG A 64 -64.18 -40.56 -18.77
C ARG A 64 -62.79 -40.53 -19.37
N ASN A 65 -62.63 -40.92 -20.61
CA ASN A 65 -61.34 -41.18 -21.24
C ASN A 65 -60.63 -39.93 -21.80
N LEU A 66 -61.37 -38.82 -22.02
CA LEU A 66 -60.79 -37.62 -22.62
C LEU A 66 -59.89 -36.89 -21.63
N LYS A 67 -60.33 -36.75 -20.37
CA LYS A 67 -59.51 -36.11 -19.33
C LYS A 67 -58.26 -36.91 -19.02
N ARG A 68 -58.38 -38.27 -19.04
CA ARG A 68 -57.23 -39.15 -18.79
C ARG A 68 -56.26 -39.15 -19.97
N LYS A 69 -56.74 -39.10 -21.22
CA LYS A 69 -55.92 -38.94 -22.43
C LYS A 69 -55.23 -37.55 -22.46
N LEU A 70 -55.93 -36.49 -22.00
CA LEU A 70 -55.39 -35.13 -21.91
C LEU A 70 -54.29 -35.04 -20.85
N LEU A 71 -54.48 -35.71 -19.69
CA LEU A 71 -53.50 -35.78 -18.61
C LEU A 71 -52.23 -36.55 -19.05
N PHE A 72 -52.40 -37.64 -19.80
CA PHE A 72 -51.28 -38.41 -20.37
C PHE A 72 -50.57 -37.67 -21.51
N ALA A 73 -51.25 -36.80 -22.24
CA ALA A 73 -50.62 -35.93 -23.25
C ALA A 73 -49.94 -34.70 -22.64
N ALA A 74 -50.43 -34.19 -21.50
CA ALA A 74 -49.81 -33.06 -20.81
C ALA A 74 -48.47 -33.41 -20.18
N LEU A 75 -48.26 -34.68 -19.76
CA LEU A 75 -47.02 -35.12 -19.12
C LEU A 75 -45.79 -35.03 -20.04
N PRO A 76 -45.81 -35.54 -21.30
CA PRO A 76 -44.68 -35.36 -22.22
C PRO A 76 -44.47 -33.91 -22.61
N VAL A 77 -45.54 -33.10 -22.77
CA VAL A 77 -45.41 -31.66 -23.04
C VAL A 77 -44.74 -30.93 -21.86
N ALA A 78 -45.12 -31.24 -20.62
CA ALA A 78 -44.46 -30.68 -19.44
C ALA A 78 -43.01 -31.14 -19.33
N LEU A 79 -42.68 -32.39 -19.67
CA LEU A 79 -41.29 -32.88 -19.70
C LEU A 79 -40.47 -32.21 -20.79
N ILE A 80 -41.04 -32.01 -22.00
CA ILE A 80 -40.37 -31.32 -23.10
C ILE A 80 -40.16 -29.82 -22.73
N ALA A 81 -41.19 -29.16 -22.23
CA ALA A 81 -41.09 -27.76 -21.79
C ALA A 81 -40.11 -27.57 -20.63
N GLY A 82 -40.16 -28.46 -19.61
CA GLY A 82 -39.22 -28.47 -18.51
C GLY A 82 -37.79 -28.81 -18.95
N GLY A 83 -37.65 -29.80 -19.85
CA GLY A 83 -36.37 -30.14 -20.48
C GLY A 83 -35.78 -29.00 -21.31
N TYR A 84 -36.62 -28.37 -22.14
CA TYR A 84 -36.20 -27.18 -22.90
C TYR A 84 -35.77 -26.05 -22.00
N TRP A 85 -36.55 -25.74 -20.96
CA TRP A 85 -36.21 -24.70 -19.98
C TRP A 85 -34.92 -25.04 -19.23
N TYR A 86 -34.70 -26.32 -18.89
CA TYR A 86 -33.44 -26.77 -18.24
C TYR A 86 -32.25 -26.65 -19.17
N VAL A 87 -32.38 -27.06 -20.43
CA VAL A 87 -31.29 -27.05 -21.44
C VAL A 87 -30.90 -25.61 -21.86
N VAL A 88 -31.91 -24.74 -22.00
CA VAL A 88 -31.71 -23.34 -22.42
C VAL A 88 -31.36 -22.46 -21.24
N GLY A 89 -31.67 -22.89 -20.00
CA GLY A 89 -31.31 -22.15 -18.78
C GLY A 89 -29.81 -21.90 -18.70
N GLY A 90 -29.43 -20.65 -18.46
CA GLY A 90 -28.02 -20.24 -18.31
C GLY A 90 -27.32 -20.99 -17.19
N GLN A 91 -26.05 -21.34 -17.41
CA GLN A 91 -25.20 -21.90 -16.37
C GLN A 91 -24.65 -20.74 -15.54
N VAL A 92 -25.10 -20.64 -14.29
CA VAL A 92 -24.61 -19.69 -13.32
C VAL A 92 -23.54 -20.40 -12.49
N MET A 93 -22.35 -19.82 -12.37
CA MET A 93 -21.35 -20.25 -11.41
C MET A 93 -21.60 -19.49 -10.12
N SER A 94 -21.90 -20.23 -9.04
CA SER A 94 -22.16 -19.67 -7.71
C SER A 94 -21.04 -20.05 -6.76
N THR A 95 -20.58 -19.11 -5.95
CA THR A 95 -19.63 -19.36 -4.87
C THR A 95 -19.98 -18.54 -3.64
N ASP A 96 -19.91 -19.19 -2.49
CA ASP A 96 -20.07 -18.61 -1.15
C ASP A 96 -18.74 -18.20 -0.50
N ASN A 97 -17.63 -18.63 -1.09
CA ASN A 97 -16.30 -18.22 -0.62
C ASN A 97 -15.88 -16.91 -1.28
N ALA A 98 -16.56 -15.85 -0.88
CA ALA A 98 -16.30 -14.52 -1.37
C ALA A 98 -16.49 -13.48 -0.25
N TYR A 99 -15.66 -12.44 -0.27
CA TYR A 99 -15.64 -11.40 0.75
C TYR A 99 -15.48 -10.03 0.11
N VAL A 100 -16.11 -9.04 0.73
CA VAL A 100 -15.85 -7.64 0.40
C VAL A 100 -14.44 -7.29 0.85
N GLN A 101 -13.67 -6.69 -0.02
CA GLN A 101 -12.35 -6.12 0.26
C GLN A 101 -12.37 -4.62 0.00
N ALA A 102 -11.49 -3.88 0.66
CA ALA A 102 -11.25 -2.47 0.42
C ALA A 102 -9.77 -2.17 0.55
N ASP A 103 -9.33 -1.03 0.03
CA ASP A 103 -7.98 -0.55 0.27
C ASP A 103 -7.84 -0.16 1.74
N ILE A 104 -6.81 -0.69 2.40
CA ILE A 104 -6.49 -0.41 3.80
C ILE A 104 -5.11 0.22 3.84
N VAL A 105 -5.04 1.44 4.37
CA VAL A 105 -3.78 2.18 4.54
C VAL A 105 -3.50 2.32 6.04
N GLY A 106 -2.32 1.85 6.46
CA GLY A 106 -1.80 2.13 7.79
C GLY A 106 -1.39 3.60 7.87
N VAL A 107 -2.02 4.36 8.76
CA VAL A 107 -1.66 5.75 9.01
C VAL A 107 -0.43 5.79 9.89
N SER A 108 0.67 6.28 9.35
CA SER A 108 1.95 6.46 10.06
C SER A 108 2.44 7.89 9.86
N THR A 109 3.42 8.27 10.65
CA THR A 109 4.16 9.53 10.48
C THR A 109 5.59 9.24 10.04
N ASP A 110 6.21 10.15 9.31
CA ASP A 110 7.63 10.12 8.93
C ASP A 110 8.51 10.99 9.85
N VAL A 111 7.91 11.58 10.89
CA VAL A 111 8.63 12.31 11.93
C VAL A 111 8.24 11.75 13.30
N ALA A 112 9.23 11.47 14.13
CA ALA A 112 9.00 10.98 15.48
C ALA A 112 8.62 12.10 16.44
N GLY A 113 7.67 11.85 17.34
CA GLY A 113 7.26 12.87 18.31
C GLY A 113 6.21 12.39 19.30
N ILE A 114 5.86 13.27 20.25
CA ILE A 114 4.80 13.01 21.22
C ILE A 114 3.47 13.45 20.61
N VAL A 115 2.44 12.62 20.73
CA VAL A 115 1.08 12.94 20.26
C VAL A 115 0.49 14.05 21.13
N SER A 116 0.24 15.20 20.52
CA SER A 116 -0.36 16.36 21.22
C SER A 116 -1.89 16.31 21.21
N ALA A 117 -2.50 15.84 20.13
CA ALA A 117 -3.94 15.69 19.99
C ALA A 117 -4.28 14.57 19.00
N VAL A 118 -5.41 13.90 19.24
CA VAL A 118 -6.03 12.96 18.29
C VAL A 118 -7.41 13.57 17.96
N ASP A 119 -7.59 13.99 16.70
CA ASP A 119 -8.74 14.79 16.28
C ASP A 119 -9.88 13.91 15.71
N VAL A 120 -9.69 12.58 15.64
CA VAL A 120 -10.67 11.62 15.12
C VAL A 120 -11.05 10.57 16.16
N ARG A 121 -12.21 9.93 15.93
CA ARG A 121 -12.74 8.83 16.75
C ARG A 121 -12.74 7.55 15.94
N ASP A 122 -12.79 6.43 16.66
CA ASP A 122 -12.92 5.12 16.03
C ASP A 122 -14.22 5.03 15.21
N ASN A 123 -14.13 4.40 14.03
CA ASN A 123 -15.21 4.29 13.05
C ASN A 123 -15.75 5.64 12.50
N GLN A 124 -15.01 6.72 12.64
CA GLN A 124 -15.36 8.01 12.04
C GLN A 124 -15.06 8.02 10.55
N GLN A 125 -16.00 8.53 9.76
CA GLN A 125 -15.78 8.82 8.35
C GLN A 125 -14.97 10.11 8.21
N VAL A 126 -13.93 10.07 7.38
CA VAL A 126 -13.03 11.20 7.08
C VAL A 126 -12.85 11.34 5.58
N LYS A 127 -12.52 12.54 5.15
CA LYS A 127 -12.17 12.86 3.76
C LYS A 127 -10.66 13.04 3.61
N ALA A 128 -10.17 12.85 2.42
CA ALA A 128 -8.79 13.16 2.08
C ALA A 128 -8.43 14.60 2.48
N GLY A 129 -7.34 14.77 3.24
CA GLY A 129 -6.91 16.05 3.78
C GLY A 129 -7.43 16.38 5.19
N ASP A 130 -8.41 15.66 5.73
CA ASP A 130 -8.86 15.85 7.12
C ASP A 130 -7.72 15.52 8.09
N VAL A 131 -7.60 16.33 9.16
CA VAL A 131 -6.58 16.12 10.20
C VAL A 131 -6.97 14.92 11.06
N LEU A 132 -6.06 13.97 11.20
CA LEU A 132 -6.26 12.76 11.98
C LEU A 132 -5.68 12.90 13.39
N PHE A 133 -4.44 13.31 13.49
CA PHE A 133 -3.78 13.60 14.75
C PHE A 133 -2.63 14.59 14.55
N LYS A 134 -2.13 15.13 15.66
CA LYS A 134 -1.02 16.08 15.68
C LYS A 134 0.05 15.63 16.65
N LEU A 135 1.28 15.83 16.26
CA LEU A 135 2.42 15.69 17.15
C LEU A 135 2.76 17.03 17.80
N ASP A 136 3.57 17.02 18.85
CA ASP A 136 4.17 18.21 19.41
C ASP A 136 5.13 18.84 18.40
N ASP A 137 4.81 20.04 17.94
CA ASP A 137 5.51 20.74 16.88
C ASP A 137 6.63 21.67 17.38
N ALA A 138 6.79 21.83 18.71
CA ALA A 138 7.68 22.81 19.29
C ALA A 138 9.14 22.63 18.80
N GLN A 139 9.64 21.39 18.81
CA GLN A 139 11.01 21.11 18.36
C GLN A 139 11.20 21.39 16.85
N PHE A 140 10.20 21.16 16.03
CA PHE A 140 10.24 21.39 14.60
C PHE A 140 10.16 22.87 14.25
N ARG A 141 9.39 23.65 15.01
CA ARG A 141 9.39 25.12 14.92
C ARG A 141 10.76 25.70 15.24
N TYR A 142 11.39 25.24 16.33
CA TYR A 142 12.76 25.68 16.66
C TYR A 142 13.78 25.26 15.60
N ALA A 143 13.61 24.11 14.96
CA ALA A 143 14.46 23.69 13.86
C ALA A 143 14.29 24.60 12.62
N LEU A 144 13.06 24.96 12.31
CA LEU A 144 12.76 25.90 11.22
C LEU A 144 13.33 27.28 11.51
N ASP A 145 13.12 27.83 12.70
CA ASP A 145 13.65 29.15 13.11
C ASP A 145 15.19 29.16 13.04
N ARG A 146 15.83 28.07 13.45
CA ARG A 146 17.29 27.92 13.33
C ARG A 146 17.75 27.90 11.88
N ALA A 147 17.01 27.22 10.99
CA ALA A 147 17.34 27.18 9.57
C ALA A 147 17.14 28.54 8.91
N ASP A 148 16.09 29.30 9.29
CA ASP A 148 15.87 30.67 8.83
C ASP A 148 17.02 31.61 9.28
N ALA A 149 17.43 31.51 10.52
CA ALA A 149 18.60 32.25 11.03
C ALA A 149 19.89 31.89 10.26
N GLN A 150 20.08 30.63 9.90
CA GLN A 150 21.22 30.17 9.11
C GLN A 150 21.26 30.78 7.72
N ILE A 151 20.11 30.93 7.04
CA ILE A 151 20.04 31.67 5.76
C ILE A 151 20.52 33.11 5.94
N GLY A 152 20.08 33.79 7.00
CA GLY A 152 20.53 35.15 7.33
C GLY A 152 22.04 35.23 7.52
N ASN A 153 22.60 34.28 8.28
CA ASN A 153 24.05 34.22 8.53
C ASN A 153 24.85 33.99 7.24
N VAL A 154 24.45 33.07 6.40
CA VAL A 154 25.09 32.79 5.11
C VAL A 154 24.99 33.98 4.19
N ARG A 155 23.84 34.68 4.13
CA ARG A 155 23.66 35.89 3.34
C ARG A 155 24.65 36.96 3.79
N ASN A 156 24.71 37.29 5.09
CA ASN A 156 25.61 38.28 5.65
C ASN A 156 27.08 37.95 5.40
N ASP A 157 27.46 36.68 5.50
CA ASP A 157 28.83 36.21 5.24
C ASP A 157 29.19 36.44 3.75
N LEU A 158 28.31 36.04 2.83
CA LEU A 158 28.52 36.22 1.40
C LEU A 158 28.54 37.72 0.99
N GLU A 159 27.69 38.54 1.60
CA GLU A 159 27.74 40.01 1.42
C GLU A 159 29.06 40.60 1.88
N SER A 160 29.55 40.17 3.04
CA SER A 160 30.87 40.58 3.56
C SER A 160 31.99 40.14 2.62
N GLN A 161 31.96 38.92 2.12
CA GLN A 161 32.95 38.43 1.15
C GLN A 161 32.93 39.25 -0.18
N LYS A 162 31.72 39.58 -0.69
CA LYS A 162 31.57 40.46 -1.87
C LYS A 162 32.13 41.86 -1.60
N ALA A 163 31.88 42.41 -0.42
CA ALA A 163 32.46 43.72 -0.02
C ALA A 163 33.97 43.65 0.02
N THR A 164 34.53 42.57 0.60
CA THR A 164 36.01 42.37 0.65
C THR A 164 36.61 42.24 -0.75
N TYR A 165 35.93 41.47 -1.65
CA TYR A 165 36.33 41.34 -3.06
C TYR A 165 36.36 42.72 -3.75
N LYS A 166 35.35 43.56 -3.57
CA LYS A 166 35.27 44.92 -4.13
C LYS A 166 36.33 45.83 -3.56
N ALA A 167 36.64 45.75 -2.27
CA ALA A 167 37.73 46.47 -1.63
C ALA A 167 39.09 46.06 -2.23
N MET A 168 39.31 44.78 -2.49
CA MET A 168 40.51 44.28 -3.16
C MET A 168 40.67 44.81 -4.57
N GLN A 169 39.57 44.90 -5.37
CA GLN A 169 39.59 45.54 -6.67
C GLN A 169 40.04 46.98 -6.62
N SER A 170 39.60 47.73 -5.59
CA SER A 170 40.04 49.12 -5.37
C SER A 170 41.53 49.21 -5.08
N GLN A 171 42.07 48.27 -4.24
CA GLN A 171 43.51 48.19 -3.95
C GLN A 171 44.33 47.85 -5.19
N ILE A 172 43.82 47.00 -6.06
CA ILE A 172 44.45 46.70 -7.37
C ILE A 172 44.47 47.92 -8.27
N ALA A 173 43.38 48.69 -8.31
CA ALA A 173 43.32 49.92 -9.08
C ALA A 173 44.35 50.93 -8.59
N GLN A 174 44.51 51.07 -7.26
CA GLN A 174 45.59 51.89 -6.64
C GLN A 174 46.97 51.37 -7.06
N ALA A 175 47.27 50.09 -6.91
CA ALA A 175 48.55 49.49 -7.24
C ALA A 175 48.90 49.68 -8.76
N ARG A 176 47.90 49.67 -9.64
CA ARG A 176 48.09 50.00 -11.07
C ARG A 176 48.51 51.46 -11.25
N SER A 177 47.85 52.37 -10.55
CA SER A 177 48.22 53.78 -10.59
C SER A 177 49.66 54.04 -10.06
N ASP A 178 50.06 53.30 -9.03
CA ASP A 178 51.43 53.33 -8.47
C ASP A 178 52.45 52.84 -9.50
N ILE A 179 52.15 51.78 -10.24
CA ILE A 179 52.99 51.25 -11.32
C ILE A 179 53.16 52.34 -12.43
N ASP A 180 52.08 53.00 -12.85
CA ASP A 180 52.14 54.03 -13.89
C ASP A 180 53.03 55.19 -13.43
N PHE A 181 52.96 55.57 -12.16
CA PHE A 181 53.82 56.59 -11.57
C PHE A 181 55.30 56.14 -11.59
N TYR A 182 55.63 54.95 -11.06
CA TYR A 182 56.98 54.44 -11.02
C TYR A 182 57.55 54.16 -12.42
N GLN A 183 56.74 53.71 -13.36
CA GLN A 183 57.13 53.51 -14.72
C GLN A 183 57.53 54.85 -15.40
N THR A 184 56.77 55.91 -15.15
CA THR A 184 57.10 57.25 -15.65
C THR A 184 58.40 57.78 -14.99
N ALA A 185 58.56 57.55 -13.68
CA ALA A 185 59.77 57.90 -12.96
C ALA A 185 61.02 57.14 -13.46
N PHE A 186 60.88 55.80 -13.65
CA PHE A 186 61.94 54.95 -14.21
C PHE A 186 62.33 55.39 -15.60
N LYS A 187 61.38 55.62 -16.50
CA LYS A 187 61.65 56.12 -17.85
C LYS A 187 62.39 57.45 -17.88
N ARG A 188 62.05 58.37 -16.97
CA ARG A 188 62.76 59.61 -16.78
C ARG A 188 64.22 59.43 -16.37
N GLN A 189 64.47 58.51 -15.39
CA GLN A 189 65.83 58.16 -14.92
C GLN A 189 66.64 57.45 -16.01
N GLN A 190 66.02 56.59 -16.79
CA GLN A 190 66.62 55.90 -17.90
C GLN A 190 67.10 56.89 -18.97
N ASP A 191 66.23 57.89 -19.32
CA ASP A 191 66.60 58.95 -20.30
C ASP A 191 67.75 59.87 -19.82
N LEU A 192 67.78 60.10 -18.48
CA LEU A 192 68.87 60.89 -17.86
C LEU A 192 70.17 60.06 -17.75
N ALA A 193 70.09 58.78 -17.50
CA ALA A 193 71.25 57.88 -17.43
C ALA A 193 71.90 57.73 -18.83
N THR A 194 71.07 57.55 -19.86
CA THR A 194 71.57 57.50 -21.26
C THR A 194 72.31 58.73 -21.70
N LYS A 195 71.94 59.91 -21.10
CA LYS A 195 72.66 61.20 -21.33
C LYS A 195 73.78 61.41 -20.34
N SER A 196 74.17 60.38 -19.51
CA SER A 196 75.19 60.47 -18.47
C SER A 196 74.95 61.59 -17.42
N ILE A 197 73.70 62.01 -17.20
CA ILE A 197 73.29 63.03 -16.23
C ILE A 197 72.88 62.40 -14.87
N ALA A 198 72.30 61.19 -14.87
CA ALA A 198 71.92 60.49 -13.62
C ALA A 198 72.99 59.51 -13.19
N SER A 199 73.08 59.25 -11.85
CA SER A 199 73.92 58.21 -11.31
C SER A 199 73.35 56.82 -11.55
N GLN A 200 74.17 55.82 -11.62
CA GLN A 200 73.73 54.42 -11.70
C GLN A 200 72.88 54.02 -10.49
N ALA A 201 73.20 54.53 -9.29
CA ALA A 201 72.42 54.26 -8.09
C ALA A 201 70.98 54.80 -8.15
N THR A 202 70.74 55.96 -8.77
CA THR A 202 69.40 56.50 -8.96
C THR A 202 68.58 55.73 -10.00
N TYR A 203 69.23 55.23 -11.06
CA TYR A 203 68.61 54.34 -12.05
C TYR A 203 68.21 53.01 -11.41
N ASP A 204 69.15 52.38 -10.66
CA ASP A 204 68.90 51.08 -10.01
C ASP A 204 67.79 51.21 -8.94
N SER A 205 67.73 52.32 -8.19
CA SER A 205 66.65 52.61 -7.27
C SER A 205 65.30 52.71 -7.98
N ALA A 206 65.23 53.53 -9.03
CA ALA A 206 63.95 53.67 -9.79
C ALA A 206 63.50 52.33 -10.41
N LYS A 207 64.44 51.49 -10.82
CA LYS A 207 64.11 50.13 -11.32
C LYS A 207 63.58 49.29 -10.18
N HIS A 208 64.25 49.26 -9.04
CA HIS A 208 63.79 48.50 -7.85
C HIS A 208 62.39 48.89 -7.40
N ASP A 209 62.09 50.20 -7.39
CA ASP A 209 60.77 50.72 -7.02
C ASP A 209 59.69 50.25 -7.97
N LEU A 210 59.97 50.28 -9.30
CA LEU A 210 59.04 49.75 -10.31
C LEU A 210 58.84 48.22 -10.15
N ASP A 211 59.90 47.44 -10.00
CA ASP A 211 59.84 46.00 -9.83
C ASP A 211 59.05 45.64 -8.52
N GLY A 212 59.26 46.39 -7.43
CA GLY A 212 58.52 46.26 -6.18
C GLY A 212 56.99 46.53 -6.36
N ALA A 213 56.63 47.57 -7.08
CA ALA A 213 55.24 47.90 -7.40
C ALA A 213 54.59 46.79 -8.25
N ALA A 214 55.32 46.26 -9.24
CA ALA A 214 54.85 45.16 -10.08
C ALA A 214 54.61 43.86 -9.24
N GLN A 215 55.52 43.52 -8.34
CA GLN A 215 55.35 42.36 -7.41
C GLN A 215 54.17 42.58 -6.47
N LYS A 216 53.92 43.78 -5.98
CA LYS A 216 52.78 44.12 -5.12
C LYS A 216 51.47 43.93 -5.88
N LEU A 217 51.38 44.36 -7.13
CA LEU A 217 50.21 44.15 -7.98
C LEU A 217 49.95 42.63 -8.17
N ALA A 218 51.00 41.87 -8.53
CA ALA A 218 50.88 40.42 -8.69
C ALA A 218 50.36 39.72 -7.42
N GLN A 219 50.86 40.13 -6.24
CA GLN A 219 50.35 39.63 -4.94
C GLN A 219 48.86 39.92 -4.76
N LEU A 220 48.41 41.19 -4.99
CA LEU A 220 47.02 41.55 -4.84
C LEU A 220 46.12 40.83 -5.83
N GLN A 221 46.57 40.62 -7.07
CA GLN A 221 45.83 39.82 -8.09
C GLN A 221 45.66 38.37 -7.63
N SER A 222 46.71 37.75 -7.08
CA SER A 222 46.61 36.39 -6.51
C SER A 222 45.61 36.29 -5.35
N GLN A 223 45.57 37.30 -4.47
CA GLN A 223 44.58 37.40 -3.42
C GLN A 223 43.16 37.60 -3.96
N LEU A 224 42.99 38.40 -5.04
CA LEU A 224 41.70 38.59 -5.68
C LEU A 224 41.17 37.25 -6.26
N ILE A 225 42.03 36.46 -6.90
CA ILE A 225 41.67 35.14 -7.42
C ILE A 225 41.19 34.24 -6.31
N SER A 226 41.89 34.22 -5.15
CA SER A 226 41.47 33.45 -3.99
C SER A 226 40.11 33.89 -3.45
N LEU A 227 39.85 35.21 -3.39
CA LEU A 227 38.56 35.75 -2.98
C LEU A 227 37.44 35.40 -3.99
N ALA A 228 37.74 35.47 -5.29
CA ALA A 228 36.80 35.04 -6.32
C ALA A 228 36.45 33.53 -6.20
N ALA A 229 37.44 32.68 -5.89
CA ALA A 229 37.18 31.24 -5.67
C ALA A 229 36.22 31.01 -4.51
N ASN A 230 36.33 31.76 -3.41
CA ASN A 230 35.41 31.69 -2.26
C ASN A 230 33.97 32.12 -2.65
N LEU A 231 33.84 32.96 -3.69
CA LEU A 231 32.56 33.36 -4.29
C LEU A 231 32.16 32.47 -5.47
N ASN A 232 32.58 31.20 -5.45
CA ASN A 232 32.30 30.22 -6.50
C ASN A 232 32.75 30.63 -7.92
N GLY A 233 33.82 31.44 -8.03
CA GLY A 233 34.39 31.90 -9.26
C GLY A 233 33.60 33.01 -9.98
N ASN A 234 32.44 33.40 -9.48
CA ASN A 234 31.60 34.47 -10.03
C ASN A 234 31.17 35.48 -8.95
N PRO A 235 32.02 36.47 -8.65
CA PRO A 235 31.76 37.48 -7.62
C PRO A 235 30.52 38.35 -7.88
N ASP A 236 30.12 38.49 -9.14
CA ASP A 236 29.01 39.35 -9.53
C ASP A 236 27.66 38.63 -9.51
N ALA A 237 27.66 37.28 -9.41
CA ALA A 237 26.43 36.49 -9.32
C ALA A 237 25.57 36.91 -8.12
N PRO A 238 24.24 36.80 -8.22
CA PRO A 238 23.34 36.95 -7.06
C PRO A 238 23.74 36.02 -5.94
N ILE A 239 23.53 36.41 -4.68
CA ILE A 239 23.85 35.60 -3.50
C ILE A 239 23.01 34.34 -3.49
N GLU A 240 21.77 34.44 -3.99
CA GLU A 240 20.79 33.36 -4.10
C GLU A 240 21.29 32.21 -5.00
N ASP A 241 22.20 32.48 -5.92
CA ASP A 241 22.79 31.48 -6.80
C ASP A 241 23.97 30.74 -6.18
N HIS A 242 24.51 31.25 -5.07
CA HIS A 242 25.66 30.66 -4.42
C HIS A 242 25.32 29.31 -3.80
N PRO A 243 26.14 28.22 -3.96
CA PRO A 243 25.87 26.91 -3.42
C PRO A 243 25.57 26.87 -1.92
N ARG A 244 26.32 27.61 -1.11
CA ARG A 244 26.11 27.70 0.34
C ARG A 244 24.76 28.30 0.70
N TYR A 245 24.27 29.27 -0.08
CA TYR A 245 22.94 29.84 0.14
C TYR A 245 21.85 28.85 -0.24
N LYS A 246 21.99 28.16 -1.39
CA LYS A 246 21.06 27.10 -1.82
C LYS A 246 21.00 25.95 -0.82
N ASP A 247 22.11 25.56 -0.24
CA ASP A 247 22.18 24.54 0.82
C ASP A 247 21.39 24.97 2.06
N ALA A 248 21.58 26.21 2.52
CA ALA A 248 20.83 26.76 3.65
C ALA A 248 19.31 26.83 3.37
N VAL A 249 18.92 27.20 2.15
CA VAL A 249 17.50 27.20 1.72
C VAL A 249 16.94 25.78 1.66
N ALA A 250 17.72 24.80 1.19
CA ALA A 250 17.30 23.39 1.20
C ALA A 250 17.13 22.86 2.62
N ALA A 251 18.02 23.18 3.53
CA ALA A 251 17.92 22.84 4.96
C ALA A 251 16.65 23.44 5.60
N ARG A 252 16.36 24.69 5.26
CA ARG A 252 15.11 25.35 5.71
C ARG A 252 13.86 24.67 5.14
N ALA A 253 13.86 24.30 3.85
CA ALA A 253 12.75 23.60 3.22
C ALA A 253 12.51 22.23 3.88
N GLU A 254 13.57 21.51 4.23
CA GLU A 254 13.46 20.24 4.96
C GLU A 254 12.87 20.42 6.36
N ALA A 255 13.33 21.43 7.12
CA ALA A 255 12.75 21.74 8.44
C ALA A 255 11.26 22.12 8.34
N ALA A 256 10.88 22.87 7.30
CA ALA A 256 9.48 23.23 7.04
C ALA A 256 8.62 21.99 6.70
N ARG A 257 9.15 21.06 5.89
CA ARG A 257 8.50 19.79 5.57
C ARG A 257 8.27 18.97 6.83
N GLN A 258 9.28 18.83 7.68
CA GLN A 258 9.17 18.10 8.95
C GLN A 258 8.13 18.72 9.87
N LEU A 259 8.03 20.04 9.90
CA LEU A 259 7.00 20.76 10.67
C LEU A 259 5.60 20.50 10.10
N ASP A 260 5.41 20.53 8.78
CA ASP A 260 4.10 20.22 8.16
C ASP A 260 3.68 18.77 8.46
N HIS A 261 4.63 17.83 8.49
CA HIS A 261 4.38 16.42 8.78
C HIS A 261 4.07 16.13 10.27
N THR A 262 4.18 17.12 11.15
CA THR A 262 3.65 16.98 12.53
C THR A 262 2.11 16.95 12.55
N VAL A 263 1.45 17.40 11.48
CA VAL A 263 0.01 17.34 11.30
C VAL A 263 -0.32 16.24 10.31
N VAL A 264 -0.68 15.07 10.82
CA VAL A 264 -0.99 13.90 9.99
C VAL A 264 -2.42 14.00 9.47
N LYS A 265 -2.56 13.92 8.14
CA LYS A 265 -3.82 14.06 7.42
C LYS A 265 -4.21 12.75 6.73
N ALA A 266 -5.51 12.57 6.50
CA ALA A 266 -6.04 11.44 5.74
C ALA A 266 -5.54 11.48 4.29
N SER A 267 -5.01 10.36 3.81
CA SER A 267 -4.51 10.23 2.42
C SER A 267 -5.63 9.97 1.41
N MET A 268 -6.79 9.49 1.86
CA MET A 268 -7.94 9.15 1.03
C MET A 268 -9.25 9.27 1.84
N ASP A 269 -10.38 9.26 1.13
CA ASP A 269 -11.70 9.17 1.75
C ASP A 269 -11.91 7.78 2.35
N GLY A 270 -12.37 7.70 3.60
CA GLY A 270 -12.51 6.42 4.25
C GLY A 270 -13.02 6.47 5.68
N ILE A 271 -12.94 5.33 6.36
CA ILE A 271 -13.31 5.16 7.76
C ILE A 271 -12.08 4.82 8.56
N VAL A 272 -11.83 5.57 9.62
CA VAL A 272 -10.70 5.33 10.53
C VAL A 272 -11.03 4.19 11.48
N THR A 273 -10.09 3.28 11.70
CA THR A 273 -10.27 2.12 12.58
C THR A 273 -9.08 1.96 13.52
N ASN A 274 -9.32 1.41 14.72
CA ASN A 274 -8.31 1.15 15.74
C ASN A 274 -7.66 2.43 16.32
N VAL A 275 -8.40 3.54 16.36
CA VAL A 275 -7.95 4.81 16.94
C VAL A 275 -7.53 4.70 18.42
N PRO A 276 -8.18 3.87 19.28
CA PRO A 276 -7.75 3.74 20.67
C PRO A 276 -6.32 3.25 20.90
N SER A 277 -5.67 2.71 19.86
CA SER A 277 -4.24 2.33 19.92
C SER A 277 -3.31 3.53 20.06
N LEU A 278 -3.77 4.74 19.69
CA LEU A 278 -3.03 6.00 19.79
C LEU A 278 -3.60 6.88 20.89
N GLN A 279 -2.76 7.24 21.86
CA GLN A 279 -3.16 8.06 22.99
C GLN A 279 -2.41 9.40 23.02
N LYS A 280 -3.10 10.47 23.47
CA LYS A 280 -2.46 11.75 23.75
C LYS A 280 -1.34 11.57 24.76
N GLY A 281 -0.16 12.15 24.51
CA GLY A 281 1.04 12.00 25.35
C GLY A 281 1.89 10.78 25.03
N GLN A 282 1.44 9.90 24.15
CA GLN A 282 2.21 8.76 23.68
C GLN A 282 3.31 9.22 22.72
N TYR A 283 4.50 8.63 22.84
CA TYR A 283 5.57 8.81 21.85
C TYR A 283 5.35 7.89 20.66
N LEU A 284 5.31 8.45 19.46
CA LEU A 284 5.21 7.74 18.20
C LEU A 284 6.56 7.84 17.47
N ALA A 285 7.15 6.69 17.18
CA ALA A 285 8.35 6.64 16.34
C ALA A 285 7.97 6.80 14.86
N ASP A 286 8.93 7.22 14.05
CA ASP A 286 8.80 7.26 12.59
C ASP A 286 8.43 5.88 12.01
N ALA A 287 7.69 5.88 10.91
CA ALA A 287 7.18 4.69 10.21
C ALA A 287 6.31 3.74 11.07
N THR A 288 5.98 4.10 12.31
CA THR A 288 5.08 3.30 13.15
C THR A 288 3.62 3.57 12.79
N VAL A 289 2.87 2.50 12.51
CA VAL A 289 1.44 2.60 12.22
C VAL A 289 0.68 2.95 13.49
N ALA A 290 0.02 4.10 13.49
CA ALA A 290 -0.79 4.58 14.60
C ALA A 290 -2.17 3.89 14.62
N PHE A 291 -2.84 3.85 13.49
CA PHE A 291 -4.13 3.20 13.24
C PHE A 291 -4.34 3.02 11.73
N SER A 292 -5.48 2.48 11.32
CA SER A 292 -5.73 2.18 9.90
C SER A 292 -6.88 3.02 9.33
N LEU A 293 -6.77 3.36 8.05
CA LEU A 293 -7.79 4.01 7.25
C LEU A 293 -8.28 3.03 6.18
N VAL A 294 -9.56 2.70 6.19
CA VAL A 294 -10.22 1.80 5.25
C VAL A 294 -10.99 2.63 4.24
N SER A 295 -10.71 2.46 2.95
CA SER A 295 -11.39 3.19 1.88
C SER A 295 -12.90 2.92 1.87
N SER A 296 -13.69 3.97 1.66
CA SER A 296 -15.14 3.88 1.45
C SER A 296 -15.54 3.73 -0.02
N ASP A 297 -14.68 4.17 -0.93
CA ASP A 297 -14.99 4.30 -2.36
C ASP A 297 -14.41 3.16 -3.20
N HIS A 298 -13.27 2.63 -2.77
CA HIS A 298 -12.59 1.56 -3.46
C HIS A 298 -12.86 0.22 -2.79
N VAL A 299 -14.04 -0.35 -3.06
CA VAL A 299 -14.43 -1.68 -2.59
C VAL A 299 -14.58 -2.64 -3.77
N TRP A 300 -14.18 -3.90 -3.56
CA TRP A 300 -14.34 -4.97 -4.54
C TRP A 300 -14.67 -6.28 -3.84
N ILE A 301 -15.11 -7.29 -4.60
CA ILE A 301 -15.26 -8.65 -4.07
C ILE A 301 -14.05 -9.46 -4.45
N GLN A 302 -13.49 -10.13 -3.48
CA GLN A 302 -12.53 -11.20 -3.67
C GLN A 302 -13.25 -12.53 -3.46
N ALA A 303 -13.44 -13.27 -4.55
CA ALA A 303 -14.03 -14.60 -4.53
C ALA A 303 -12.95 -15.65 -4.77
N ASN A 304 -13.10 -16.81 -4.13
CA ASN A 304 -12.16 -17.92 -4.24
C ASN A 304 -12.90 -19.21 -4.68
N PRO A 305 -13.45 -19.25 -5.90
CA PRO A 305 -14.10 -20.44 -6.45
C PRO A 305 -13.09 -21.58 -6.58
N LYS A 306 -13.60 -22.82 -6.70
CA LYS A 306 -12.80 -23.98 -7.04
C LYS A 306 -12.36 -23.91 -8.50
N GLU A 307 -11.18 -24.44 -8.82
CA GLU A 307 -10.67 -24.48 -10.21
C GLU A 307 -11.67 -25.12 -11.19
N THR A 308 -12.45 -26.11 -10.72
CA THR A 308 -13.48 -26.80 -11.51
C THR A 308 -14.67 -25.91 -11.85
N GLU A 309 -14.92 -24.86 -11.07
CA GLU A 309 -16.03 -23.91 -11.28
C GLU A 309 -15.65 -22.81 -12.29
N LEU A 310 -14.35 -22.60 -12.54
CA LEU A 310 -13.82 -21.55 -13.40
C LEU A 310 -13.79 -21.91 -14.90
N THR A 311 -14.22 -23.11 -15.29
CA THR A 311 -14.12 -23.59 -16.68
C THR A 311 -14.63 -22.58 -17.71
N TRP A 312 -15.74 -21.91 -17.42
CA TRP A 312 -16.42 -20.98 -18.33
C TRP A 312 -16.42 -19.52 -17.84
N VAL A 313 -15.73 -19.27 -16.76
CA VAL A 313 -15.59 -17.91 -16.19
C VAL A 313 -14.49 -17.16 -16.92
N ARG A 314 -14.78 -15.94 -17.33
CA ARG A 314 -13.85 -15.06 -18.06
C ARG A 314 -13.94 -13.63 -17.51
N PRO A 315 -12.84 -12.87 -17.52
CA PRO A 315 -12.89 -11.44 -17.26
C PRO A 315 -13.89 -10.72 -18.17
N GLY A 316 -14.60 -9.73 -17.63
CA GLY A 316 -15.64 -8.97 -18.32
C GLY A 316 -17.06 -9.54 -18.21
N GLN A 317 -17.25 -10.75 -17.65
CA GLN A 317 -18.59 -11.29 -17.43
C GLN A 317 -19.29 -10.57 -16.27
N LYS A 318 -20.63 -10.49 -16.36
CA LYS A 318 -21.47 -9.92 -15.32
C LYS A 318 -21.60 -10.87 -14.14
N ALA A 319 -21.63 -10.30 -12.96
CA ALA A 319 -21.81 -11.03 -11.72
C ALA A 319 -22.86 -10.34 -10.86
N THR A 320 -23.67 -11.13 -10.16
CA THR A 320 -24.61 -10.67 -9.15
C THR A 320 -24.04 -11.01 -7.78
N VAL A 321 -24.06 -10.06 -6.88
CA VAL A 321 -23.49 -10.17 -5.54
C VAL A 321 -24.61 -10.03 -4.51
N TYR A 322 -24.75 -11.00 -3.65
CA TYR A 322 -25.66 -11.01 -2.52
C TYR A 322 -24.83 -10.89 -1.23
N VAL A 323 -25.10 -9.88 -0.44
CA VAL A 323 -24.37 -9.64 0.81
C VAL A 323 -25.21 -10.15 1.98
N ASP A 324 -24.64 -11.03 2.78
CA ASP A 324 -25.37 -11.71 3.87
C ASP A 324 -25.95 -10.72 4.90
N THR A 325 -25.29 -9.59 5.10
CA THR A 325 -25.74 -8.53 6.04
C THR A 325 -26.98 -7.79 5.54
N TYR A 326 -27.26 -7.79 4.21
CA TYR A 326 -28.34 -7.04 3.60
C TYR A 326 -29.28 -7.93 2.78
N PRO A 327 -30.07 -8.80 3.44
CA PRO A 327 -30.95 -9.71 2.73
C PRO A 327 -31.96 -8.94 1.88
N GLY A 328 -32.06 -9.32 0.59
CA GLY A 328 -32.93 -8.69 -0.39
C GLY A 328 -32.31 -7.52 -1.16
N ALA A 329 -31.05 -7.15 -0.89
CA ALA A 329 -30.31 -6.22 -1.71
C ALA A 329 -29.30 -6.97 -2.60
N GLU A 330 -29.34 -6.67 -3.89
CA GLU A 330 -28.42 -7.26 -4.88
C GLU A 330 -27.52 -6.17 -5.43
N TRP A 331 -26.23 -6.48 -5.61
CA TRP A 331 -25.29 -5.62 -6.30
C TRP A 331 -24.89 -6.27 -7.62
N THR A 332 -24.69 -5.44 -8.62
CA THR A 332 -24.14 -5.87 -9.90
C THR A 332 -22.64 -5.59 -9.91
N GLY A 333 -21.90 -6.50 -10.50
CA GLY A 333 -20.47 -6.35 -10.67
C GLY A 333 -20.01 -6.96 -11.98
N THR A 334 -18.75 -6.77 -12.27
CA THR A 334 -18.09 -7.33 -13.44
C THR A 334 -16.80 -8.00 -13.00
N ILE A 335 -16.51 -9.19 -13.53
CA ILE A 335 -15.23 -9.86 -13.27
C ILE A 335 -14.11 -9.00 -13.83
N ASP A 336 -13.27 -8.50 -12.95
CA ASP A 336 -12.12 -7.68 -13.29
C ASP A 336 -10.91 -8.55 -13.69
N SER A 337 -10.58 -9.51 -12.85
CA SER A 337 -9.41 -10.38 -13.07
C SER A 337 -9.54 -11.72 -12.36
N ILE A 338 -8.80 -12.70 -12.87
CA ILE A 338 -8.66 -14.03 -12.26
C ILE A 338 -7.18 -14.25 -12.02
N SER A 339 -6.81 -14.69 -10.80
CA SER A 339 -5.43 -14.93 -10.42
C SER A 339 -4.78 -16.00 -11.31
N PRO A 340 -3.51 -15.80 -11.74
CA PRO A 340 -2.80 -16.78 -12.55
C PRO A 340 -2.37 -18.02 -11.78
N ALA A 341 -2.49 -18.02 -10.44
CA ALA A 341 -2.08 -19.12 -9.57
C ALA A 341 -3.04 -19.29 -8.39
N SER A 342 -3.05 -20.49 -7.80
CA SER A 342 -3.85 -20.76 -6.61
C SER A 342 -3.27 -20.05 -5.37
N ALA A 343 -4.11 -19.80 -4.37
CA ALA A 343 -3.69 -19.22 -3.09
C ALA A 343 -2.58 -20.05 -2.41
N ALA A 344 -2.60 -21.35 -2.59
CA ALA A 344 -1.59 -22.26 -2.05
C ALA A 344 -0.19 -22.04 -2.65
N SER A 345 -0.11 -21.56 -3.90
CA SER A 345 1.18 -21.27 -4.57
C SER A 345 1.90 -20.05 -3.99
N PHE A 346 1.18 -19.16 -3.32
CA PHE A 346 1.71 -17.96 -2.66
C PHE A 346 1.91 -18.12 -1.15
N SER A 347 1.61 -19.31 -0.61
CA SER A 347 1.80 -19.58 0.82
C SER A 347 3.29 -19.70 1.13
N LEU A 348 3.74 -19.11 2.25
CA LEU A 348 5.09 -19.29 2.80
C LEU A 348 5.45 -20.77 3.08
N LEU A 349 4.43 -21.59 3.36
CA LEU A 349 4.57 -23.04 3.58
C LEU A 349 3.53 -23.75 2.68
N PRO A 350 3.85 -24.00 1.40
CA PRO A 350 2.97 -24.78 0.54
C PRO A 350 2.77 -26.17 1.12
N ALA A 351 1.52 -26.63 1.19
CA ALA A 351 1.21 -27.99 1.64
C ALA A 351 1.84 -29.00 0.65
N GLN A 352 2.93 -29.63 1.08
CA GLN A 352 3.57 -30.69 0.31
C GLN A 352 3.11 -32.04 0.88
N ASN A 353 2.34 -32.80 0.10
CA ASN A 353 2.01 -34.17 0.42
C ASN A 353 3.23 -35.06 0.10
N THR A 354 4.16 -35.18 1.05
CA THR A 354 5.37 -36.02 0.91
C THR A 354 5.18 -37.42 1.46
N SER A 355 4.05 -37.70 2.13
CA SER A 355 3.68 -39.05 2.58
C SER A 355 3.03 -39.82 1.43
N GLY A 356 3.55 -40.99 1.07
CA GLY A 356 3.31 -41.84 -0.12
C GLY A 356 1.87 -42.11 -0.61
N ASN A 357 0.86 -41.44 -0.08
CA ASN A 357 -0.52 -41.49 -0.55
C ASN A 357 -0.93 -40.15 -1.15
N TRP A 358 -0.82 -40.01 -2.48
CA TRP A 358 -1.20 -38.78 -3.16
C TRP A 358 -2.72 -38.71 -3.29
N VAL A 359 -3.31 -37.60 -2.80
CA VAL A 359 -4.73 -37.28 -2.97
C VAL A 359 -4.85 -35.99 -3.77
N LYS A 360 -5.59 -36.04 -4.90
CA LYS A 360 -5.90 -34.82 -5.69
C LYS A 360 -6.84 -33.93 -4.89
N VAL A 361 -6.36 -32.76 -4.47
CA VAL A 361 -7.16 -31.72 -3.80
C VAL A 361 -7.46 -30.61 -4.81
N VAL A 362 -8.75 -30.31 -5.02
CA VAL A 362 -9.19 -29.21 -5.87
C VAL A 362 -8.70 -27.89 -5.28
N GLN A 363 -7.97 -27.11 -6.07
CA GLN A 363 -7.43 -25.83 -5.64
C GLN A 363 -8.47 -24.71 -5.78
N ARG A 364 -8.29 -23.64 -4.98
CA ARG A 364 -9.09 -22.42 -5.12
C ARG A 364 -8.24 -21.33 -5.79
N ILE A 365 -8.84 -20.62 -6.72
CA ILE A 365 -8.19 -19.57 -7.48
C ILE A 365 -8.91 -18.26 -7.17
N ALA A 366 -8.15 -17.27 -6.73
CA ALA A 366 -8.70 -15.97 -6.39
C ALA A 366 -9.19 -15.23 -7.66
N MET A 367 -10.34 -14.60 -7.54
CA MET A 367 -10.98 -13.80 -8.59
C MET A 367 -11.42 -12.48 -7.99
N ARG A 368 -11.14 -11.39 -8.69
CA ARG A 368 -11.56 -10.03 -8.32
C ARG A 368 -12.77 -9.62 -9.14
N VAL A 369 -13.80 -9.12 -8.45
CA VAL A 369 -15.01 -8.60 -9.07
C VAL A 369 -15.17 -7.14 -8.68
N LYS A 370 -15.21 -6.27 -9.67
CA LYS A 370 -15.49 -4.84 -9.52
C LYS A 370 -16.98 -4.66 -9.30
N ILE A 371 -17.37 -3.98 -8.24
CA ILE A 371 -18.78 -3.71 -7.90
C ILE A 371 -19.17 -2.35 -8.46
N GLU A 372 -20.36 -2.28 -9.02
CA GLU A 372 -21.06 -1.02 -9.29
C GLU A 372 -21.89 -0.67 -8.05
N THR A 373 -21.53 0.42 -7.38
CA THR A 373 -22.26 0.89 -6.21
C THR A 373 -23.30 1.94 -6.65
N PRO A 374 -24.56 1.59 -6.86
CA PRO A 374 -25.58 2.54 -7.23
C PRO A 374 -25.90 3.45 -6.02
N GLN A 375 -26.25 4.71 -6.28
CA GLN A 375 -26.72 5.62 -5.25
C GLN A 375 -27.96 5.06 -4.55
N GLY A 376 -27.96 5.10 -3.21
CA GLY A 376 -29.11 4.65 -2.40
C GLY A 376 -29.00 3.22 -1.85
N LYS A 377 -27.96 2.45 -2.17
CA LYS A 377 -27.72 1.16 -1.52
C LYS A 377 -26.87 1.31 -0.26
N PRO A 378 -27.00 0.40 0.72
CA PRO A 378 -26.16 0.38 1.91
C PRO A 378 -24.68 0.31 1.55
N GLN A 379 -23.83 0.99 2.34
CA GLN A 379 -22.39 0.97 2.17
C GLN A 379 -21.83 -0.40 2.52
N LEU A 380 -21.02 -0.96 1.64
CA LEU A 380 -20.29 -2.21 1.85
C LEU A 380 -19.09 -1.96 2.76
N ARG A 381 -18.81 -2.91 3.65
CA ARG A 381 -17.65 -2.86 4.55
C ARG A 381 -16.71 -4.03 4.23
N ALA A 382 -15.42 -3.77 4.30
CA ALA A 382 -14.41 -4.82 4.17
C ALA A 382 -14.65 -5.95 5.20
N GLY A 383 -14.49 -7.19 4.76
CA GLY A 383 -14.71 -8.38 5.57
C GLY A 383 -16.15 -8.94 5.56
N MET A 384 -17.13 -8.26 4.94
CA MET A 384 -18.48 -8.82 4.79
C MET A 384 -18.44 -10.05 3.88
N SER A 385 -19.14 -11.11 4.29
CA SER A 385 -19.33 -12.32 3.47
C SER A 385 -20.39 -12.06 2.41
N VAL A 386 -20.16 -12.65 1.23
CA VAL A 386 -21.05 -12.49 0.09
C VAL A 386 -21.19 -13.80 -0.67
N VAL A 387 -22.33 -14.00 -1.30
CA VAL A 387 -22.53 -15.02 -2.32
C VAL A 387 -22.41 -14.33 -3.69
N LEU A 388 -21.58 -14.91 -4.54
CA LEU A 388 -21.32 -14.39 -5.88
C LEU A 388 -21.86 -15.35 -6.92
N ASP A 389 -22.73 -14.85 -7.79
CA ASP A 389 -23.29 -15.55 -8.92
C ASP A 389 -22.79 -14.94 -10.22
N VAL A 390 -22.01 -15.70 -10.98
CA VAL A 390 -21.46 -15.27 -12.27
C VAL A 390 -22.28 -15.86 -13.41
N ASP A 391 -22.79 -15.01 -14.27
CA ASP A 391 -23.43 -15.45 -15.52
C ASP A 391 -22.33 -15.81 -16.55
N THR A 392 -22.20 -17.11 -16.81
CA THR A 392 -21.22 -17.61 -17.77
C THR A 392 -21.67 -17.42 -19.25
N GLY A 393 -22.92 -16.99 -19.47
CA GLY A 393 -23.49 -16.80 -20.80
C GLY A 393 -23.69 -18.09 -21.61
N ARG A 394 -23.54 -19.25 -20.94
CA ARG A 394 -23.62 -20.56 -21.64
C ARG A 394 -24.86 -21.32 -21.20
N ALA A 395 -25.58 -21.92 -22.18
CA ALA A 395 -26.67 -22.83 -21.89
C ALA A 395 -26.13 -24.13 -21.24
N ARG A 396 -26.89 -24.70 -20.30
CA ARG A 396 -26.50 -25.94 -19.59
C ARG A 396 -26.22 -27.12 -20.51
N GLY A 397 -26.85 -27.16 -21.69
CA GLY A 397 -26.75 -28.28 -22.62
C GLY A 397 -27.54 -29.49 -22.14
N LEU A 398 -27.49 -30.54 -22.92
CA LEU A 398 -28.16 -31.82 -22.56
C LEU A 398 -27.44 -32.47 -21.36
N PRO A 399 -28.20 -33.03 -20.38
CA PRO A 399 -27.63 -33.81 -19.30
C PRO A 399 -26.76 -34.96 -19.83
N THR A 400 -25.64 -35.24 -19.12
CA THR A 400 -24.64 -36.23 -19.57
C THR A 400 -25.21 -37.63 -19.80
N PHE A 401 -26.22 -38.04 -19.02
CA PHE A 401 -26.89 -39.33 -19.22
C PHE A 401 -27.62 -39.44 -20.59
N ILE A 402 -28.06 -38.31 -21.15
CA ILE A 402 -28.68 -38.26 -22.46
C ILE A 402 -27.61 -38.29 -23.58
N THR A 403 -26.52 -37.58 -23.40
CA THR A 403 -25.39 -37.62 -24.34
C THR A 403 -24.72 -38.97 -24.38
N ASP A 404 -24.62 -39.66 -23.24
CA ASP A 404 -24.08 -41.03 -23.16
C ASP A 404 -25.01 -42.08 -23.82
N LEU A 405 -26.34 -41.82 -23.84
CA LEU A 405 -27.32 -42.69 -24.48
C LEU A 405 -27.31 -42.59 -26.02
N PHE A 406 -26.96 -41.42 -26.57
CA PHE A 406 -26.97 -41.15 -28.03
C PHE A 406 -25.58 -41.30 -28.69
N GLY A 407 -24.56 -41.79 -27.96
CA GLY A 407 -23.28 -42.20 -28.52
C GLY A 407 -22.18 -41.15 -28.40
N LYS A 408 -21.04 -41.58 -27.93
CA LYS A 408 -19.79 -40.89 -27.95
C LYS A 408 -19.42 -40.41 -29.34
N THR A 409 -19.51 -39.11 -29.59
CA THR A 409 -18.73 -38.52 -30.65
C THR A 409 -17.46 -38.01 -30.01
N GLU A 410 -16.41 -38.81 -30.10
CA GLU A 410 -15.06 -38.38 -29.71
C GLU A 410 -14.63 -37.20 -30.60
N THR A 411 -14.62 -36.01 -30.07
CA THR A 411 -13.81 -34.92 -30.59
C THR A 411 -12.53 -34.83 -29.77
N HIS A 412 -11.50 -35.53 -30.24
CA HIS A 412 -10.13 -35.21 -29.90
C HIS A 412 -9.84 -33.79 -30.39
N HIS A 413 -9.69 -32.87 -29.46
CA HIS A 413 -8.90 -31.65 -29.73
C HIS A 413 -7.53 -31.80 -29.08
N VAL A 414 -6.54 -31.82 -29.96
CA VAL A 414 -5.09 -31.69 -29.73
C VAL A 414 -4.79 -30.31 -29.08
#